data_cfe6d2c5427cd8ce3ee59c549c3e1733
#
_entry.id   cfe6d2c5427cd8ce3ee59c549c3e1733
#
_cell.length_a   1.000
_cell.length_b   1.000
_cell.length_c   1.000
_cell.angle_alpha   90.00
_cell.angle_beta   90.00
_cell.angle_gamma   90.00
#
_symmetry.space_group_name_H-M   'P 1'
#
loop_
_entity.id
_entity.type
_entity.pdbx_description
1 polymer ?
#
loop_
_entity_poly.entity_id
_entity_poly.type
_entity_poly.pdbx_seq_one_letter_code
_entity_poly.pdbx_strand_id
1 'polypeptide(L)'
;SGTGETEEFNGSSWSEQNDLNSPRYGLKGAGVQTAALAFAGTTGGSNRQTSTEKYDGTSWTEVNALNTARTDVGSLGQTQSTAMCAGGNTSPGANFTDTVENFDGTNWTEVSETNANKHGAAGSGTTTSGLIFGGNIPSVTAATEFWNGTTWTEVADLGTARSSLGGAGTTLSAIGFGGNTPTRTNVAEEWTAVDFQ
;
A
#
# COMPACT_ATOMS: atom_id res chain seq x y z
N SER A 1 0.69 19.01 7.86
CA SER A 1 -0.34 18.21 8.53
C SER A 1 -1.13 17.45 7.48
N GLY A 2 -1.60 16.25 7.80
CA GLY A 2 -2.52 15.51 6.95
C GLY A 2 -3.89 16.19 6.89
N THR A 3 -4.64 15.92 5.82
CA THR A 3 -6.05 16.26 5.68
C THR A 3 -6.90 15.00 5.83
N GLY A 4 -8.16 15.16 6.21
CA GLY A 4 -9.14 14.06 6.24
C GLY A 4 -10.03 14.03 5.01
N GLU A 5 -9.92 15.04 4.14
CA GLU A 5 -10.80 15.25 2.99
C GLU A 5 -10.94 14.02 2.11
N THR A 6 -12.18 13.72 1.78
CA THR A 6 -12.57 12.59 0.91
C THR A 6 -13.42 13.12 -0.24
N GLU A 7 -13.05 12.74 -1.46
CA GLU A 7 -13.79 13.12 -2.65
C GLU A 7 -14.15 11.88 -3.47
N GLU A 8 -15.32 11.89 -4.08
CA GLU A 8 -15.79 10.85 -4.99
C GLU A 8 -15.88 11.35 -6.43
N PHE A 9 -15.45 10.50 -7.38
CA PHE A 9 -15.55 10.75 -8.81
C PHE A 9 -16.74 10.00 -9.40
N ASN A 10 -17.69 10.72 -10.00
CA ASN A 10 -18.89 10.16 -10.60
C ASN A 10 -18.77 9.81 -12.09
N GLY A 11 -17.55 9.82 -12.64
CA GLY A 11 -17.27 9.64 -14.07
C GLY A 11 -17.13 10.96 -14.85
N SER A 12 -17.46 12.11 -14.22
CA SER A 12 -17.41 13.43 -14.84
C SER A 12 -16.78 14.49 -13.93
N SER A 13 -17.10 14.46 -12.64
CA SER A 13 -16.64 15.45 -11.65
C SER A 13 -16.35 14.79 -10.32
N TRP A 14 -15.52 15.46 -9.51
CA TRP A 14 -15.28 15.13 -8.11
C TRP A 14 -16.29 15.87 -7.22
N SER A 15 -16.72 15.24 -6.16
CA SER A 15 -17.57 15.82 -5.13
C SER A 15 -17.07 15.44 -3.74
N GLU A 16 -17.07 16.42 -2.85
CA GLU A 16 -16.66 16.25 -1.45
C GLU A 16 -17.64 15.34 -0.70
N GLN A 17 -17.10 14.49 0.14
CA GLN A 17 -17.81 13.52 0.98
C GLN A 17 -17.42 13.72 2.44
N ASN A 18 -17.93 12.85 3.34
CA ASN A 18 -17.52 12.88 4.73
C ASN A 18 -16.08 12.46 4.92
N ASP A 19 -15.36 13.20 5.72
CA ASP A 19 -13.91 13.05 5.97
C ASP A 19 -13.56 11.81 6.77
N LEU A 20 -12.30 11.37 6.64
CA LEU A 20 -11.66 10.45 7.58
C LEU A 20 -11.78 10.98 9.02
N ASN A 21 -12.07 10.09 9.97
CA ASN A 21 -12.12 10.45 11.40
C ASN A 21 -10.74 10.92 11.93
N SER A 22 -9.65 10.39 11.33
CA SER A 22 -8.29 10.76 11.69
C SER A 22 -7.55 11.32 10.47
N PRO A 23 -7.42 12.66 10.33
CA PRO A 23 -6.66 13.30 9.25
C PRO A 23 -5.20 12.81 9.22
N ARG A 24 -4.75 12.22 8.08
CA ARG A 24 -3.41 11.65 7.94
C ARG A 24 -2.95 11.59 6.48
N TYR A 25 -1.66 11.38 6.27
CA TYR A 25 -1.05 11.19 4.94
C TYR A 25 -0.12 9.97 4.95
N GLY A 26 0.33 9.53 3.76
CA GLY A 26 1.15 8.32 3.64
C GLY A 26 0.41 7.03 4.01
N LEU A 27 -0.92 7.09 4.02
CA LEU A 27 -1.80 5.93 4.19
C LEU A 27 -1.92 5.16 2.87
N LYS A 28 -2.49 3.97 2.95
CA LYS A 28 -2.88 3.17 1.78
C LYS A 28 -4.35 2.76 1.91
N GLY A 29 -4.89 2.29 0.80
CA GLY A 29 -6.28 1.86 0.74
C GLY A 29 -6.48 0.61 -0.10
N ALA A 30 -7.64 0.02 0.06
CA ALA A 30 -8.17 -1.08 -0.74
C ALA A 30 -9.69 -0.92 -0.90
N GLY A 31 -10.26 -1.51 -1.94
CA GLY A 31 -11.71 -1.48 -2.16
C GLY A 31 -12.14 -0.67 -3.36
N VAL A 32 -13.41 -0.32 -3.37
CA VAL A 32 -14.08 0.46 -4.41
C VAL A 32 -14.72 1.70 -3.78
N GLN A 33 -15.19 2.65 -4.60
CA GLN A 33 -15.74 3.94 -4.18
C GLN A 33 -16.80 3.81 -3.06
N THR A 34 -17.72 2.87 -3.16
CA THR A 34 -18.79 2.69 -2.18
C THR A 34 -18.43 1.77 -1.01
N ALA A 35 -17.21 1.23 -0.99
CA ALA A 35 -16.75 0.24 0.00
C ALA A 35 -15.22 0.22 0.05
N ALA A 36 -14.63 1.24 0.67
CA ALA A 36 -13.17 1.41 0.77
C ALA A 36 -12.64 1.14 2.18
N LEU A 37 -11.36 0.80 2.24
CA LEU A 37 -10.57 0.69 3.46
C LEU A 37 -9.40 1.67 3.37
N ALA A 38 -9.14 2.40 4.46
CA ALA A 38 -7.96 3.25 4.62
C ALA A 38 -7.20 2.81 5.87
N PHE A 39 -5.88 2.62 5.76
CA PHE A 39 -5.08 2.11 6.88
C PHE A 39 -3.66 2.69 6.90
N ALA A 40 -3.00 2.61 8.06
CA ALA A 40 -1.66 3.16 8.29
C ALA A 40 -1.59 4.68 8.10
N GLY A 41 -0.41 5.21 7.85
CA GLY A 41 -0.19 6.63 7.61
C GLY A 41 0.41 7.36 8.81
N THR A 42 0.42 8.69 8.74
CA THR A 42 0.94 9.54 9.81
C THR A 42 0.14 10.84 9.93
N THR A 43 -0.05 11.32 11.14
CA THR A 43 -0.67 12.64 11.42
C THR A 43 0.36 13.78 11.37
N GLY A 44 1.62 13.45 11.19
CA GLY A 44 2.74 14.39 11.06
C GLY A 44 3.87 14.11 12.05
N GLY A 45 5.07 14.62 11.73
CA GLY A 45 6.27 14.40 12.53
C GLY A 45 6.60 12.92 12.67
N SER A 46 6.68 12.43 13.90
CA SER A 46 6.99 11.03 14.24
C SER A 46 5.77 10.17 14.54
N ASN A 47 4.55 10.71 14.36
CA ASN A 47 3.32 10.06 14.82
C ASN A 47 2.74 9.11 13.76
N ARG A 48 3.34 7.92 13.62
CA ARG A 48 2.83 6.83 12.77
C ARG A 48 1.52 6.29 13.34
N GLN A 49 0.63 5.84 12.48
CA GLN A 49 -0.72 5.41 12.86
C GLN A 49 -0.92 3.91 12.63
N THR A 50 -1.69 3.32 13.52
CA THR A 50 -2.28 1.98 13.36
C THR A 50 -3.71 2.05 12.83
N SER A 51 -4.31 3.24 12.79
CA SER A 51 -5.72 3.44 12.46
C SER A 51 -6.11 2.79 11.14
N THR A 52 -7.25 2.13 11.18
CA THR A 52 -7.93 1.54 10.03
C THR A 52 -9.36 2.01 10.02
N GLU A 53 -9.82 2.53 8.90
CA GLU A 53 -11.19 3.04 8.72
C GLU A 53 -11.84 2.42 7.49
N LYS A 54 -13.11 2.05 7.60
CA LYS A 54 -13.95 1.58 6.50
C LYS A 54 -14.91 2.66 6.05
N TYR A 55 -15.02 2.83 4.75
CA TYR A 55 -15.99 3.69 4.07
C TYR A 55 -17.18 2.85 3.56
N ASP A 56 -18.39 3.29 3.85
CA ASP A 56 -19.62 2.59 3.44
C ASP A 56 -20.33 3.24 2.24
N GLY A 57 -19.67 4.17 1.55
CA GLY A 57 -20.24 5.00 0.49
C GLY A 57 -20.82 6.32 0.99
N THR A 58 -20.72 6.59 2.31
CA THR A 58 -21.24 7.84 2.92
C THR A 58 -20.30 8.35 4.01
N SER A 59 -19.81 7.47 4.88
CA SER A 59 -19.01 7.85 6.05
C SER A 59 -17.91 6.85 6.35
N TRP A 60 -16.87 7.32 7.03
CA TRP A 60 -15.77 6.51 7.53
C TRP A 60 -16.08 6.05 8.96
N THR A 61 -15.84 4.79 9.25
CA THR A 61 -15.97 4.18 10.57
C THR A 61 -14.65 3.51 10.96
N GLU A 62 -14.14 3.83 12.14
CA GLU A 62 -12.93 3.19 12.68
C GLU A 62 -13.22 1.71 13.01
N VAL A 63 -12.29 0.84 12.60
CA VAL A 63 -12.33 -0.61 12.85
C VAL A 63 -11.03 -1.06 13.50
N ASN A 64 -10.82 -2.37 13.71
CA ASN A 64 -9.63 -2.88 14.38
C ASN A 64 -8.35 -2.43 13.67
N ALA A 65 -7.44 -1.87 14.45
CA ALA A 65 -6.21 -1.26 14.01
C ALA A 65 -5.13 -2.28 13.63
N LEU A 66 -4.16 -1.85 12.83
CA LEU A 66 -2.89 -2.54 12.62
C LEU A 66 -2.19 -2.83 13.96
N ASN A 67 -1.45 -3.93 14.05
CA ASN A 67 -0.64 -4.26 15.23
C ASN A 67 0.57 -3.31 15.35
N THR A 68 1.12 -2.85 14.24
CA THR A 68 2.31 -1.98 14.21
C THR A 68 2.01 -0.66 13.48
N ALA A 69 2.24 0.47 14.15
CA ALA A 69 2.08 1.81 13.59
C ALA A 69 3.12 2.08 12.50
N ARG A 70 2.68 2.46 11.29
CA ARG A 70 3.59 2.69 10.15
C ARG A 70 2.99 3.57 9.06
N THR A 71 3.85 4.12 8.24
CA THR A 71 3.51 4.95 7.07
C THR A 71 4.31 4.49 5.84
N ASP A 72 3.93 4.97 4.67
CA ASP A 72 4.63 4.66 3.40
C ASP A 72 4.73 3.16 3.12
N VAL A 73 3.68 2.43 3.43
CA VAL A 73 3.57 0.98 3.26
C VAL A 73 3.32 0.59 1.79
N GLY A 74 3.66 -0.63 1.43
CA GLY A 74 3.10 -1.32 0.27
C GLY A 74 1.71 -1.87 0.61
N SER A 75 0.82 -2.00 -0.38
CA SER A 75 -0.52 -2.53 -0.14
C SER A 75 -0.97 -3.48 -1.24
N LEU A 76 -1.68 -4.53 -0.83
CA LEU A 76 -2.41 -5.45 -1.71
C LEU A 76 -3.87 -5.50 -1.25
N GLY A 77 -4.74 -5.99 -2.11
CA GLY A 77 -6.16 -6.18 -1.83
C GLY A 77 -7.04 -5.29 -2.69
N GLN A 78 -8.21 -5.81 -3.02
CA GLN A 78 -9.16 -5.19 -3.94
C GLN A 78 -10.52 -4.89 -3.27
N THR A 79 -10.66 -5.20 -1.98
CA THR A 79 -11.92 -5.00 -1.25
C THR A 79 -11.66 -4.39 0.13
N GLN A 80 -12.66 -3.75 0.71
CA GLN A 80 -12.58 -3.24 2.08
C GLN A 80 -12.50 -4.34 3.17
N SER A 81 -12.72 -5.60 2.80
CA SER A 81 -12.71 -6.74 3.71
C SER A 81 -11.47 -7.63 3.56
N THR A 82 -10.63 -7.38 2.56
CA THR A 82 -9.38 -8.11 2.35
C THR A 82 -8.29 -7.15 1.89
N ALA A 83 -7.32 -6.89 2.75
CA ALA A 83 -6.20 -6.01 2.46
C ALA A 83 -4.93 -6.54 3.10
N MET A 84 -3.79 -6.18 2.55
CA MET A 84 -2.48 -6.49 3.10
C MET A 84 -1.65 -5.21 3.20
N CYS A 85 -1.00 -5.04 4.34
CA CYS A 85 -0.09 -3.96 4.65
C CYS A 85 1.32 -4.53 4.75
N ALA A 86 2.21 -4.18 3.81
CA ALA A 86 3.55 -4.74 3.73
C ALA A 86 4.63 -3.67 3.91
N GLY A 87 5.60 -3.95 4.78
CA GLY A 87 6.70 -3.04 5.06
C GLY A 87 6.27 -1.70 5.66
N GLY A 88 6.99 -0.65 5.33
CA GLY A 88 6.73 0.72 5.76
C GLY A 88 7.76 1.25 6.77
N ASN A 89 7.54 2.48 7.19
CA ASN A 89 8.38 3.20 8.15
C ASN A 89 7.68 3.25 9.51
N THR A 90 8.29 2.67 10.54
CA THR A 90 7.73 2.53 11.90
C THR A 90 8.14 3.62 12.88
N SER A 91 9.20 4.41 12.58
CA SER A 91 9.64 5.50 13.45
C SER A 91 10.37 6.59 12.68
N PRO A 92 10.63 7.76 13.29
CA PRO A 92 11.46 8.79 12.67
C PRO A 92 12.86 8.27 12.30
N GLY A 93 13.34 8.66 11.12
CA GLY A 93 14.59 8.16 10.56
C GLY A 93 14.36 6.98 9.64
N ALA A 94 15.40 6.18 9.40
CA ALA A 94 15.39 5.05 8.48
C ALA A 94 15.04 3.73 9.19
N ASN A 95 13.94 3.69 9.94
CA ASN A 95 13.50 2.49 10.63
C ASN A 95 12.39 1.80 9.82
N PHE A 96 12.80 1.04 8.83
CA PHE A 96 11.91 0.31 7.94
C PHE A 96 11.69 -1.10 8.46
N THR A 97 10.56 -1.69 8.09
CA THR A 97 10.19 -3.05 8.49
C THR A 97 9.87 -3.91 7.25
N ASP A 98 10.04 -5.21 7.39
CA ASP A 98 9.60 -6.26 6.48
C ASP A 98 8.27 -6.88 6.89
N THR A 99 7.78 -6.52 8.09
CA THR A 99 6.52 -7.02 8.65
C THR A 99 5.35 -6.85 7.68
N VAL A 100 4.58 -7.91 7.54
CA VAL A 100 3.36 -7.92 6.71
C VAL A 100 2.17 -8.30 7.59
N GLU A 101 1.10 -7.51 7.48
CA GLU A 101 -0.18 -7.79 8.14
C GLU A 101 -1.27 -7.96 7.11
N ASN A 102 -2.11 -8.98 7.29
CA ASN A 102 -3.27 -9.29 6.46
C ASN A 102 -4.56 -8.98 7.22
N PHE A 103 -5.48 -8.26 6.57
CA PHE A 103 -6.81 -7.93 7.08
C PHE A 103 -7.86 -8.91 6.56
N ASP A 104 -8.58 -9.56 7.47
CA ASP A 104 -9.62 -10.55 7.16
C ASP A 104 -11.04 -9.96 7.09
N GLY A 105 -11.16 -8.65 7.15
CA GLY A 105 -12.42 -7.90 7.24
C GLY A 105 -12.78 -7.48 8.66
N THR A 106 -12.08 -8.01 9.67
CA THR A 106 -12.29 -7.70 11.08
C THR A 106 -10.98 -7.39 11.79
N ASN A 107 -9.97 -8.25 11.62
CA ASN A 107 -8.68 -8.16 12.34
C ASN A 107 -7.50 -8.12 11.39
N TRP A 108 -6.43 -7.49 11.84
CA TRP A 108 -5.11 -7.58 11.24
C TRP A 108 -4.32 -8.72 11.89
N THR A 109 -3.75 -9.59 11.09
CA THR A 109 -2.91 -10.71 11.52
C THR A 109 -1.59 -10.68 10.81
N GLU A 110 -0.49 -10.79 11.54
CA GLU A 110 0.85 -10.88 10.97
C GLU A 110 1.01 -12.19 10.18
N VAL A 111 1.60 -12.08 9.00
CA VAL A 111 1.91 -13.20 8.10
C VAL A 111 3.39 -13.17 7.73
N SER A 112 3.84 -14.05 6.80
CA SER A 112 5.25 -14.09 6.40
C SER A 112 5.75 -12.73 5.92
N GLU A 113 6.91 -12.32 6.44
CA GLU A 113 7.58 -11.06 6.14
C GLU A 113 8.09 -11.01 4.69
N THR A 114 8.21 -9.79 4.13
CA THR A 114 8.93 -9.58 2.86
C THR A 114 10.41 -9.89 3.02
N ASN A 115 11.12 -10.18 1.91
CA ASN A 115 12.54 -10.57 1.95
C ASN A 115 13.47 -9.42 2.41
N ALA A 116 12.98 -8.18 2.44
CA ALA A 116 13.77 -7.04 2.91
C ALA A 116 12.91 -5.94 3.51
N ASN A 117 13.44 -5.28 4.55
CA ASN A 117 12.86 -4.08 5.15
C ASN A 117 12.72 -2.97 4.10
N LYS A 118 11.53 -2.59 3.70
CA LYS A 118 11.31 -1.56 2.66
C LYS A 118 10.15 -0.63 2.98
N HIS A 119 10.23 0.59 2.47
CA HIS A 119 9.13 1.55 2.50
C HIS A 119 8.96 2.23 1.14
N GLY A 120 7.80 2.84 0.91
CA GLY A 120 7.49 3.53 -0.33
C GLY A 120 7.40 2.61 -1.54
N ALA A 121 7.16 1.31 -1.33
CA ALA A 121 6.87 0.36 -2.39
C ALA A 121 5.42 0.52 -2.88
N ALA A 122 5.18 0.13 -4.13
CA ALA A 122 3.84 -0.07 -4.65
C ALA A 122 3.45 -1.54 -4.60
N GLY A 123 2.15 -1.81 -4.75
CA GLY A 123 1.65 -3.18 -4.84
C GLY A 123 0.52 -3.32 -5.84
N SER A 124 0.26 -4.56 -6.24
CA SER A 124 -0.85 -4.95 -7.09
C SER A 124 -1.28 -6.39 -6.78
N GLY A 125 -2.54 -6.74 -7.13
CA GLY A 125 -3.09 -8.07 -6.90
C GLY A 125 -3.91 -8.17 -5.62
N THR A 126 -4.01 -9.39 -5.09
CA THR A 126 -4.87 -9.74 -3.96
C THR A 126 -4.06 -10.17 -2.74
N THR A 127 -4.73 -10.42 -1.61
CA THR A 127 -4.12 -10.95 -0.38
C THR A 127 -3.70 -12.42 -0.48
N THR A 128 -4.03 -13.11 -1.56
CA THR A 128 -3.63 -14.50 -1.83
C THR A 128 -2.68 -14.63 -3.01
N SER A 129 -2.55 -13.60 -3.84
CA SER A 129 -1.64 -13.55 -4.97
C SER A 129 -1.35 -12.09 -5.32
N GLY A 130 -0.16 -11.60 -5.01
CA GLY A 130 0.18 -10.17 -5.13
C GLY A 130 1.63 -9.92 -5.47
N LEU A 131 1.91 -8.70 -5.88
CA LEU A 131 3.26 -8.16 -6.14
C LEU A 131 3.50 -6.93 -5.27
N ILE A 132 4.68 -6.83 -4.70
CA ILE A 132 5.21 -5.59 -4.11
C ILE A 132 6.50 -5.25 -4.86
N PHE A 133 6.60 -4.02 -5.35
CA PHE A 133 7.71 -3.62 -6.21
C PHE A 133 8.22 -2.21 -5.92
N GLY A 134 9.52 -2.01 -6.17
CA GLY A 134 10.22 -0.77 -5.87
C GLY A 134 10.35 -0.52 -4.36
N GLY A 135 10.48 0.74 -3.99
CA GLY A 135 10.65 1.18 -2.62
C GLY A 135 12.07 1.59 -2.28
N ASN A 136 12.38 1.62 -1.00
CA ASN A 136 13.68 2.07 -0.47
C ASN A 136 14.19 1.09 0.60
N ILE A 137 15.46 0.58 0.46
CA ILE A 137 16.15 -0.45 1.26
C ILE A 137 17.67 -0.18 1.31
N PRO A 138 18.22 0.50 2.17
CA PRO A 138 18.10 1.90 2.55
C PRO A 138 18.23 2.87 1.37
N SER A 139 18.48 2.40 0.17
CA SER A 139 18.47 3.15 -1.09
C SER A 139 17.32 2.72 -1.97
N VAL A 140 16.99 3.53 -2.96
CA VAL A 140 15.93 3.24 -3.93
C VAL A 140 16.23 1.90 -4.62
N THR A 141 15.24 1.02 -4.70
CA THR A 141 15.36 -0.33 -5.27
C THR A 141 14.40 -0.57 -6.43
N ALA A 142 14.78 -1.51 -7.31
CA ALA A 142 13.91 -2.06 -8.35
C ALA A 142 13.24 -3.37 -7.92
N ALA A 143 13.65 -3.94 -6.79
CA ALA A 143 13.25 -5.28 -6.34
C ALA A 143 11.75 -5.49 -6.35
N THR A 144 11.33 -6.62 -6.91
CA THR A 144 9.95 -7.07 -7.00
C THR A 144 9.80 -8.40 -6.30
N GLU A 145 8.85 -8.49 -5.39
CA GLU A 145 8.53 -9.72 -4.68
C GLU A 145 7.10 -10.16 -4.97
N PHE A 146 6.94 -11.44 -5.25
CA PHE A 146 5.66 -12.12 -5.49
C PHE A 146 5.20 -12.83 -4.21
N TRP A 147 3.95 -12.58 -3.83
CA TRP A 147 3.21 -13.25 -2.75
C TRP A 147 2.33 -14.36 -3.34
N ASN A 148 2.51 -15.60 -2.89
CA ASN A 148 1.73 -16.76 -3.35
C ASN A 148 0.60 -17.16 -2.38
N GLY A 149 0.31 -16.33 -1.38
CA GLY A 149 -0.65 -16.62 -0.31
C GLY A 149 -0.01 -17.19 0.97
N THR A 150 1.30 -17.51 0.93
CA THR A 150 2.01 -18.11 2.07
C THR A 150 3.42 -17.54 2.25
N THR A 151 4.15 -17.32 1.17
CA THR A 151 5.54 -16.86 1.17
C THR A 151 5.80 -15.81 0.09
N TRP A 152 6.82 -14.99 0.31
CA TRP A 152 7.34 -14.04 -0.66
C TRP A 152 8.50 -14.65 -1.43
N THR A 153 8.55 -14.41 -2.73
CA THR A 153 9.62 -14.86 -3.63
C THR A 153 10.04 -13.70 -4.51
N GLU A 154 11.34 -13.47 -4.62
CA GLU A 154 11.88 -12.46 -5.53
C GLU A 154 11.64 -12.90 -6.97
N VAL A 155 11.20 -11.96 -7.81
CA VAL A 155 10.90 -12.15 -9.22
C VAL A 155 11.60 -11.08 -10.06
N ALA A 156 11.34 -10.98 -11.36
CA ALA A 156 11.99 -9.99 -12.21
C ALA A 156 11.72 -8.56 -11.71
N ASP A 157 12.77 -7.76 -11.62
CA ASP A 157 12.75 -6.40 -11.10
C ASP A 157 12.14 -5.39 -12.09
N LEU A 158 11.77 -4.21 -11.57
CA LEU A 158 11.55 -3.03 -12.39
C LEU A 158 12.80 -2.72 -13.22
N GLY A 159 12.63 -2.22 -14.42
CA GLY A 159 13.74 -1.71 -15.24
C GLY A 159 14.44 -0.48 -14.62
N THR A 160 13.74 0.25 -13.78
CA THR A 160 14.27 1.44 -13.09
C THR A 160 13.93 1.41 -11.61
N ALA A 161 14.97 1.44 -10.75
CA ALA A 161 14.79 1.55 -9.30
C ALA A 161 14.05 2.84 -8.91
N ARG A 162 12.98 2.74 -8.12
CA ARG A 162 12.18 3.89 -7.68
C ARG A 162 11.36 3.62 -6.42
N SER A 163 11.09 4.68 -5.68
CA SER A 163 10.28 4.66 -4.47
C SER A 163 9.10 5.63 -4.57
N SER A 164 8.11 5.49 -3.69
CA SER A 164 6.91 6.33 -3.65
C SER A 164 6.16 6.38 -4.98
N LEU A 165 6.14 5.26 -5.68
CA LEU A 165 5.48 5.08 -6.97
C LEU A 165 4.03 4.63 -6.78
N GLY A 166 3.23 4.77 -7.84
CA GLY A 166 1.90 4.17 -7.93
C GLY A 166 1.98 2.76 -8.49
N GLY A 167 1.04 1.92 -8.12
CA GLY A 167 0.87 0.56 -8.66
C GLY A 167 -0.59 0.20 -8.83
N ALA A 168 -0.89 -0.56 -9.87
CA ALA A 168 -2.22 -1.08 -10.14
C ALA A 168 -2.14 -2.39 -10.94
N GLY A 169 -3.24 -3.14 -10.97
CA GLY A 169 -3.35 -4.37 -11.76
C GLY A 169 -3.49 -5.63 -10.93
N THR A 170 -3.08 -6.72 -11.52
CA THR A 170 -3.08 -8.06 -10.92
C THR A 170 -1.66 -8.60 -10.81
N THR A 171 -1.48 -9.82 -10.31
CA THR A 171 -0.18 -10.52 -10.33
C THR A 171 0.29 -10.94 -11.72
N LEU A 172 -0.62 -11.07 -12.67
CA LEU A 172 -0.30 -11.47 -14.05
C LEU A 172 -0.08 -10.28 -14.98
N SER A 173 -0.64 -9.12 -14.65
CA SER A 173 -0.53 -7.89 -15.41
C SER A 173 -0.60 -6.70 -14.46
N ALA A 174 0.52 -6.07 -14.20
CA ALA A 174 0.64 -4.92 -13.30
C ALA A 174 1.33 -3.75 -13.99
N ILE A 175 1.09 -2.56 -13.49
CA ILE A 175 1.77 -1.34 -13.91
C ILE A 175 2.35 -0.63 -12.69
N GLY A 176 3.60 -0.20 -12.80
CA GLY A 176 4.27 0.70 -11.87
C GLY A 176 4.50 2.05 -12.54
N PHE A 177 4.12 3.16 -11.91
CA PHE A 177 4.22 4.48 -12.53
C PHE A 177 4.67 5.57 -11.56
N GLY A 178 5.39 6.55 -12.09
CA GLY A 178 5.89 7.70 -11.35
C GLY A 178 6.93 7.33 -10.28
N GLY A 179 6.97 8.08 -9.19
CA GLY A 179 7.88 7.88 -8.07
C GLY A 179 9.16 8.73 -8.15
N ASN A 180 10.17 8.34 -7.37
CA ASN A 180 11.47 9.01 -7.24
C ASN A 180 12.64 8.08 -7.61
N THR A 181 13.64 8.56 -8.39
CA THR A 181 14.79 7.82 -8.94
C THR A 181 16.12 8.59 -9.05
N PRO A 182 16.73 9.17 -8.13
CA PRO A 182 16.49 9.91 -6.92
C PRO A 182 15.64 11.17 -7.08
N THR A 183 15.35 11.61 -8.29
CA THR A 183 14.43 12.72 -8.59
C THR A 183 13.08 12.19 -9.04
N ARG A 184 12.05 13.03 -9.06
CA ARG A 184 10.72 12.64 -9.53
C ARG A 184 10.78 12.21 -10.99
N THR A 185 10.06 11.15 -11.34
CA THR A 185 9.97 10.60 -12.70
C THR A 185 8.53 10.44 -13.15
N ASN A 186 8.31 10.47 -14.45
CA ASN A 186 7.04 10.19 -15.10
C ASN A 186 7.04 8.83 -15.83
N VAL A 187 8.05 8.01 -15.63
CA VAL A 187 8.17 6.68 -16.26
C VAL A 187 7.08 5.76 -15.73
N ALA A 188 6.49 4.98 -16.66
CA ALA A 188 5.62 3.87 -16.36
C ALA A 188 6.26 2.58 -16.92
N GLU A 189 6.12 1.48 -16.20
CA GLU A 189 6.60 0.16 -16.59
C GLU A 189 5.49 -0.86 -16.40
N GLU A 190 5.35 -1.78 -17.34
CA GLU A 190 4.40 -2.88 -17.28
C GLU A 190 5.10 -4.16 -16.85
N TRP A 191 4.43 -4.88 -15.98
CA TRP A 191 4.74 -6.24 -15.59
C TRP A 191 3.78 -7.20 -16.31
N THR A 192 4.33 -8.19 -16.98
CA THR A 192 3.54 -9.31 -17.53
C THR A 192 4.19 -10.60 -17.05
N ALA A 193 3.44 -11.42 -16.32
CA ALA A 193 3.93 -12.73 -15.91
C ALA A 193 4.11 -13.61 -17.14
N VAL A 194 5.34 -14.04 -17.36
CA VAL A 194 5.65 -15.16 -18.28
C VAL A 194 5.66 -16.42 -17.42
N ASP A 195 4.54 -17.17 -17.46
CA ASP A 195 4.36 -18.48 -16.83
C ASP A 195 5.08 -18.72 -15.48
N PHE A 196 4.36 -18.51 -14.39
CA PHE A 196 4.70 -19.15 -13.12
C PHE A 196 4.33 -20.65 -13.23
N GLN A 197 5.24 -21.47 -13.75
CA GLN A 197 5.17 -22.94 -13.65
C GLN A 197 5.85 -23.42 -12.37
#